data_94cc998ea2c6c7a972d4c93b03910ed2
#
_entry.id   94cc998ea2c6c7a972d4c93b03910ed2
#
_cell.length_a   1.000
_cell.length_b   1.000
_cell.length_c   1.000
_cell.angle_alpha   90.00
_cell.angle_beta   90.00
_cell.angle_gamma   90.00
#
_symmetry.space_group_name_H-M   'P 1'
#
loop_
_entity.id
_entity.type
_entity.pdbx_description
1 polymer ?
#
loop_
_entity_poly.entity_id
_entity_poly.type
_entity_poly.pdbx_seq_one_letter_code
_entity_poly.pdbx_strand_id
1 'polypeptide(L)'
;MKICFVAWSDFGIGGVPKVLTCLMDALSRNHDVSLYSLKNLPQSGIHGINREQIHIYCKEMNLYEKVRRSAADFLVTKTPLFSSALGCRLYAAARYTSGFKKALTNHLNKHQYDVVIFGSGFEDSLLLALTKKKLLPSMRIMTWSHASYDNYFTNMGAFFSRYMKEAIKAYYHRFDEVIVLSDGDEKEFKEKHHLPARRIYNPNTMKPAGKSSLTSKTFVYVGALSRQKGTDLAVRAFRRFIETDQEWNLHIYGDGPLKGWIEEYISSNGLHHRIILHLSLIHI
;
A
#
# COMPACT_ATOMS: atom_id res chain seq x y z
N MET A 1 -9.18 8.15 22.59
CA MET A 1 -8.72 9.07 21.51
C MET A 1 -9.65 8.93 20.33
N LYS A 2 -9.80 10.00 19.54
CA LYS A 2 -10.46 9.97 18.23
C LYS A 2 -9.43 9.78 17.13
N ILE A 3 -9.50 8.70 16.37
CA ILE A 3 -8.52 8.34 15.36
C ILE A 3 -9.22 8.27 13.99
N CYS A 4 -8.66 8.96 12.99
CA CYS A 4 -9.16 8.89 11.63
C CYS A 4 -8.14 8.24 10.70
N PHE A 5 -8.53 7.17 10.03
CA PHE A 5 -7.77 6.63 8.90
C PHE A 5 -8.25 7.32 7.62
N VAL A 6 -7.32 7.90 6.87
CA VAL A 6 -7.57 8.42 5.53
C VAL A 6 -6.97 7.44 4.54
N ALA A 7 -7.78 6.95 3.61
CA ALA A 7 -7.32 5.94 2.67
C ALA A 7 -7.79 6.20 1.23
N TRP A 8 -6.89 5.98 0.28
CA TRP A 8 -7.18 5.91 -1.14
C TRP A 8 -7.34 4.45 -1.57
N SER A 9 -8.35 3.77 -1.02
CA SER A 9 -8.58 2.35 -1.25
C SER A 9 -10.06 2.07 -1.38
N ASP A 10 -10.40 1.14 -2.25
CA ASP A 10 -11.74 0.53 -2.33
C ASP A 10 -11.92 -0.60 -1.32
N PHE A 11 -10.89 -0.89 -0.53
CA PHE A 11 -10.83 -1.99 0.43
C PHE A 11 -11.20 -3.35 -0.18
N GLY A 12 -10.88 -3.51 -1.46
CA GLY A 12 -10.92 -4.80 -2.14
C GLY A 12 -9.79 -5.73 -1.70
N ILE A 13 -9.44 -6.65 -2.58
CA ILE A 13 -8.40 -7.65 -2.32
C ILE A 13 -7.01 -7.00 -2.31
N GLY A 14 -6.26 -7.18 -1.22
CA GLY A 14 -4.90 -6.66 -1.12
C GLY A 14 -4.35 -6.65 0.30
N GLY A 15 -3.02 -6.58 0.42
CA GLY A 15 -2.34 -6.58 1.72
C GLY A 15 -2.64 -5.32 2.53
N VAL A 16 -2.57 -4.13 1.91
CA VAL A 16 -2.80 -2.85 2.59
C VAL A 16 -4.23 -2.72 3.13
N PRO A 17 -5.29 -2.95 2.34
CA PRO A 17 -6.66 -2.97 2.86
C PRO A 17 -6.83 -3.90 4.06
N LYS A 18 -6.27 -5.12 3.99
CA LYS A 18 -6.37 -6.10 5.08
C LYS A 18 -5.66 -5.64 6.35
N VAL A 19 -4.49 -5.05 6.23
CA VAL A 19 -3.75 -4.45 7.35
C VAL A 19 -4.55 -3.33 8.00
N LEU A 20 -5.06 -2.38 7.21
CA LEU A 20 -5.85 -1.26 7.70
C LEU A 20 -7.13 -1.73 8.41
N THR A 21 -7.83 -2.70 7.84
CA THR A 21 -9.02 -3.29 8.45
C THR A 21 -8.71 -3.91 9.81
N CYS A 22 -7.64 -4.71 9.88
CA CYS A 22 -7.21 -5.35 11.12
C CYS A 22 -6.84 -4.31 12.21
N LEU A 23 -6.17 -3.23 11.82
CA LEU A 23 -5.80 -2.15 12.74
C LEU A 23 -7.01 -1.36 13.23
N MET A 24 -7.90 -0.98 12.32
CA MET A 24 -9.13 -0.26 12.69
C MET A 24 -10.00 -1.08 13.62
N ASP A 25 -10.18 -2.39 13.36
CA ASP A 25 -10.92 -3.29 14.24
C ASP A 25 -10.27 -3.39 15.64
N ALA A 26 -8.96 -3.57 15.68
CA ALA A 26 -8.26 -3.67 16.97
C ALA A 26 -8.32 -2.36 17.77
N LEU A 27 -8.19 -1.22 17.12
CA LEU A 27 -8.22 0.10 17.77
C LEU A 27 -9.64 0.52 18.18
N SER A 28 -10.68 0.10 17.44
CA SER A 28 -12.06 0.46 17.75
C SER A 28 -12.56 -0.10 19.09
N ARG A 29 -11.89 -1.11 19.64
CA ARG A 29 -12.22 -1.66 20.95
C ARG A 29 -11.99 -0.68 22.11
N ASN A 30 -11.06 0.26 21.95
CA ASN A 30 -10.66 1.20 23.01
C ASN A 30 -10.65 2.68 22.57
N HIS A 31 -10.94 2.96 21.30
CA HIS A 31 -10.85 4.26 20.69
C HIS A 31 -12.02 4.53 19.77
N ASP A 32 -12.38 5.79 19.57
CA ASP A 32 -13.34 6.25 18.56
C ASP A 32 -12.61 6.26 17.19
N VAL A 33 -12.91 5.29 16.33
CA VAL A 33 -12.22 5.09 15.06
C VAL A 33 -13.11 5.45 13.89
N SER A 34 -12.58 6.23 12.97
CA SER A 34 -13.23 6.62 11.73
C SER A 34 -12.37 6.25 10.52
N LEU A 35 -13.02 5.96 9.42
CA LEU A 35 -12.44 5.84 8.09
C LEU A 35 -12.95 6.96 7.20
N TYR A 36 -12.04 7.78 6.66
CA TYR A 36 -12.33 8.71 5.58
C TYR A 36 -11.79 8.16 4.26
N SER A 37 -12.67 7.57 3.47
CA SER A 37 -12.31 7.00 2.17
C SER A 37 -12.33 8.06 1.07
N LEU A 38 -11.27 8.08 0.27
CA LEU A 38 -11.14 8.93 -0.91
C LEU A 38 -11.64 8.25 -2.20
N LYS A 39 -12.18 7.03 -2.07
CA LYS A 39 -12.90 6.27 -3.10
C LYS A 39 -14.27 5.84 -2.59
N ASN A 40 -15.20 5.62 -3.50
CA ASN A 40 -16.45 4.96 -3.15
C ASN A 40 -16.16 3.54 -2.66
N LEU A 41 -16.84 3.17 -1.59
CA LEU A 41 -16.74 1.84 -1.02
C LEU A 41 -17.88 0.97 -1.55
N PRO A 42 -17.62 -0.30 -1.89
CA PRO A 42 -18.67 -1.18 -2.36
C PRO A 42 -19.78 -1.36 -1.32
N GLN A 43 -21.04 -1.40 -1.76
CA GLN A 43 -22.20 -1.62 -0.88
C GLN A 43 -22.16 -3.00 -0.20
N SER A 44 -21.57 -4.00 -0.87
CA SER A 44 -21.38 -5.36 -0.37
C SER A 44 -20.47 -5.50 0.85
N GLY A 45 -19.93 -4.40 1.31
CA GLY A 45 -19.14 -4.34 2.53
C GLY A 45 -17.64 -4.28 2.27
N ILE A 46 -16.97 -3.69 3.22
CA ILE A 46 -15.52 -3.80 3.35
C ILE A 46 -15.31 -5.09 4.12
N HIS A 47 -14.72 -6.10 3.48
CA HIS A 47 -14.44 -7.36 4.14
C HIS A 47 -13.66 -7.15 5.43
N GLY A 48 -14.24 -7.55 6.56
CA GLY A 48 -13.61 -7.51 7.88
C GLY A 48 -13.70 -6.18 8.64
N ILE A 49 -14.40 -5.15 8.17
CA ILE A 49 -14.70 -3.95 8.98
C ILE A 49 -16.03 -4.13 9.71
N ASN A 50 -15.98 -4.00 11.05
CA ASN A 50 -17.18 -3.88 11.86
C ASN A 50 -17.75 -2.46 11.74
N ARG A 51 -18.77 -2.29 10.89
CA ARG A 51 -19.44 -1.01 10.64
C ARG A 51 -20.21 -0.45 11.84
N GLU A 52 -20.50 -1.26 12.83
CA GLU A 52 -21.14 -0.79 14.06
C GLU A 52 -20.17 -0.04 14.97
N GLN A 53 -18.87 -0.34 14.86
CA GLN A 53 -17.81 0.23 15.70
C GLN A 53 -16.94 1.28 14.99
N ILE A 54 -17.04 1.39 13.66
CA ILE A 54 -16.19 2.26 12.87
C ILE A 54 -17.05 3.21 12.03
N HIS A 55 -16.88 4.51 12.23
CA HIS A 55 -17.57 5.53 11.45
C HIS A 55 -16.96 5.68 10.06
N ILE A 56 -17.76 5.46 9.02
CA ILE A 56 -17.27 5.50 7.63
C ILE A 56 -17.77 6.73 6.90
N TYR A 57 -16.84 7.49 6.34
CA TYR A 57 -17.11 8.67 5.51
C TYR A 57 -16.46 8.48 4.14
N CYS A 58 -17.14 8.93 3.09
CA CYS A 58 -16.62 8.86 1.72
C CYS A 58 -16.64 10.23 1.06
N LYS A 59 -15.55 10.57 0.37
CA LYS A 59 -15.48 11.72 -0.51
C LYS A 59 -14.73 11.35 -1.78
N GLU A 60 -15.47 10.98 -2.79
CA GLU A 60 -14.89 10.65 -4.09
C GLU A 60 -14.55 11.92 -4.89
N MET A 61 -13.49 11.85 -5.70
CA MET A 61 -13.21 12.86 -6.72
C MET A 61 -14.27 12.84 -7.81
N ASN A 62 -14.71 14.02 -8.25
CA ASN A 62 -15.54 14.13 -9.44
C ASN A 62 -14.73 13.83 -10.73
N LEU A 63 -15.41 13.76 -11.88
CA LEU A 63 -14.76 13.39 -13.15
C LEU A 63 -13.62 14.34 -13.51
N TYR A 64 -13.81 15.64 -13.35
CA TYR A 64 -12.77 16.65 -13.63
C TYR A 64 -11.53 16.44 -12.74
N GLU A 65 -11.71 16.17 -11.46
CA GLU A 65 -10.63 15.90 -10.52
C GLU A 65 -9.89 14.59 -10.87
N LYS A 66 -10.62 13.55 -11.29
CA LYS A 66 -10.04 12.27 -11.74
C LYS A 66 -9.18 12.46 -13.00
N VAL A 67 -9.68 13.19 -13.99
CA VAL A 67 -8.93 13.45 -15.24
C VAL A 67 -7.66 14.26 -14.95
N ARG A 68 -7.76 15.32 -14.17
CA ARG A 68 -6.58 16.13 -13.78
C ARG A 68 -5.52 15.31 -13.08
N ARG A 69 -5.95 14.48 -12.11
CA ARG A 69 -5.06 13.59 -11.38
C ARG A 69 -4.37 12.61 -12.32
N SER A 70 -5.12 11.92 -13.17
CA SER A 70 -4.56 10.95 -14.12
C SER A 70 -3.54 11.57 -15.07
N ALA A 71 -3.82 12.78 -15.56
CA ALA A 71 -2.87 13.51 -16.40
C ALA A 71 -1.58 13.88 -15.63
N ALA A 72 -1.71 14.38 -14.40
CA ALA A 72 -0.55 14.68 -13.54
C ALA A 72 0.27 13.43 -13.23
N ASP A 73 -0.38 12.31 -12.88
CA ASP A 73 0.26 11.03 -12.56
C ASP A 73 0.99 10.44 -13.78
N PHE A 74 0.42 10.58 -14.97
CA PHE A 74 1.09 10.20 -16.21
C PHE A 74 2.36 11.04 -16.45
N LEU A 75 2.25 12.36 -16.34
CA LEU A 75 3.37 13.26 -16.60
C LEU A 75 4.52 13.08 -15.59
N VAL A 76 4.23 12.82 -14.32
CA VAL A 76 5.29 12.65 -13.30
C VAL A 76 6.14 11.40 -13.54
N THR A 77 5.59 10.39 -14.22
CA THR A 77 6.33 9.16 -14.56
C THR A 77 7.06 9.23 -15.88
N LYS A 78 6.60 10.09 -16.81
CA LYS A 78 7.09 10.14 -18.21
C LYS A 78 7.98 11.33 -18.51
N THR A 79 7.96 12.38 -17.68
CA THR A 79 8.71 13.62 -17.96
C THR A 79 9.44 14.13 -16.70
N PRO A 80 10.53 14.92 -16.86
CA PRO A 80 11.19 15.58 -15.73
C PRO A 80 10.44 16.80 -15.20
N LEU A 81 9.30 17.16 -15.78
CA LEU A 81 8.57 18.42 -15.51
C LEU A 81 8.32 18.64 -14.01
N PHE A 82 8.01 17.59 -13.26
CA PHE A 82 7.69 17.66 -11.84
C PHE A 82 8.87 17.31 -10.91
N SER A 83 10.08 17.16 -11.46
CA SER A 83 11.28 16.79 -10.71
C SER A 83 12.04 17.99 -10.11
N SER A 84 11.43 19.15 -10.04
CA SER A 84 11.94 20.36 -9.39
C SER A 84 10.99 20.84 -8.31
N ALA A 85 11.46 21.74 -7.43
CA ALA A 85 10.62 22.32 -6.37
C ALA A 85 9.36 22.99 -6.91
N LEU A 86 9.48 23.76 -8.02
CA LEU A 86 8.34 24.38 -8.68
C LEU A 86 7.44 23.32 -9.31
N GLY A 87 8.01 22.38 -10.04
CA GLY A 87 7.27 21.28 -10.66
C GLY A 87 6.51 20.43 -9.63
N CYS A 88 7.11 20.17 -8.47
CA CYS A 88 6.45 19.48 -7.37
C CYS A 88 5.22 20.25 -6.83
N ARG A 89 5.31 21.59 -6.74
CA ARG A 89 4.16 22.44 -6.37
C ARG A 89 3.05 22.40 -7.42
N LEU A 90 3.41 22.45 -8.69
CA LEU A 90 2.46 22.36 -9.81
C LEU A 90 1.76 20.99 -9.83
N TYR A 91 2.52 19.90 -9.63
CA TYR A 91 1.95 18.58 -9.52
C TYR A 91 0.97 18.47 -8.34
N ALA A 92 1.34 18.96 -7.16
CA ALA A 92 0.48 18.95 -5.97
C ALA A 92 -0.82 19.74 -6.22
N ALA A 93 -0.75 20.86 -6.95
CA ALA A 93 -1.91 21.66 -7.33
C ALA A 93 -2.76 20.96 -8.39
N ALA A 94 -2.14 20.30 -9.37
CA ALA A 94 -2.84 19.53 -10.40
C ALA A 94 -3.53 18.28 -9.84
N ARG A 95 -2.85 17.57 -8.95
CA ARG A 95 -3.35 16.30 -8.36
C ARG A 95 -4.52 16.52 -7.40
N TYR A 96 -4.49 17.60 -6.59
CA TYR A 96 -5.50 17.88 -5.57
C TYR A 96 -6.04 19.29 -5.66
N THR A 97 -7.30 19.43 -6.08
CA THR A 97 -7.99 20.73 -6.18
C THR A 97 -8.13 21.39 -4.80
N SER A 98 -8.31 22.72 -4.80
CA SER A 98 -8.58 23.46 -3.56
C SER A 98 -9.88 22.98 -2.87
N GLY A 99 -10.90 22.66 -3.69
CA GLY A 99 -12.17 22.13 -3.19
C GLY A 99 -12.01 20.77 -2.49
N PHE A 100 -11.23 19.86 -3.09
CA PHE A 100 -10.97 18.54 -2.53
C PHE A 100 -10.19 18.63 -1.21
N LYS A 101 -9.14 19.46 -1.18
CA LYS A 101 -8.38 19.74 0.05
C LYS A 101 -9.25 20.38 1.15
N LYS A 102 -10.14 21.33 0.79
CA LYS A 102 -11.07 21.97 1.72
C LYS A 102 -12.06 20.98 2.31
N ALA A 103 -12.59 20.04 1.48
CA ALA A 103 -13.50 19.00 1.96
C ALA A 103 -12.86 18.13 3.05
N LEU A 104 -11.63 17.64 2.81
CA LEU A 104 -10.89 16.87 3.82
C LEU A 104 -10.63 17.71 5.07
N THR A 105 -10.11 18.92 4.93
CA THR A 105 -9.81 19.80 6.07
C THR A 105 -11.05 20.09 6.93
N ASN A 106 -12.19 20.41 6.28
CA ASN A 106 -13.44 20.70 6.99
C ASN A 106 -13.93 19.48 7.77
N HIS A 107 -13.84 18.28 7.13
CA HIS A 107 -14.22 17.05 7.81
C HIS A 107 -13.35 16.78 9.03
N LEU A 108 -12.02 16.84 8.89
CA LEU A 108 -11.09 16.57 9.99
C LEU A 108 -11.27 17.55 11.15
N ASN A 109 -11.40 18.86 10.86
CA ASN A 109 -11.60 19.88 11.88
C ASN A 109 -12.97 19.77 12.56
N LYS A 110 -14.04 19.45 11.81
CA LYS A 110 -15.40 19.27 12.36
C LYS A 110 -15.43 18.14 13.40
N HIS A 111 -14.76 17.03 13.13
CA HIS A 111 -14.77 15.85 13.99
C HIS A 111 -13.72 15.90 15.11
N GLN A 112 -12.76 16.85 15.05
CA GLN A 112 -11.74 17.09 16.09
C GLN A 112 -10.96 15.82 16.46
N TYR A 113 -10.36 15.16 15.46
CA TYR A 113 -9.55 13.97 15.68
C TYR A 113 -8.25 14.30 16.43
N ASP A 114 -7.83 13.42 17.33
CA ASP A 114 -6.53 13.50 18.00
C ASP A 114 -5.40 13.08 17.03
N VAL A 115 -5.66 12.03 16.25
CA VAL A 115 -4.69 11.44 15.31
C VAL A 115 -5.35 11.16 13.97
N VAL A 116 -4.68 11.54 12.89
CA VAL A 116 -5.07 11.25 11.52
C VAL A 116 -3.95 10.47 10.83
N ILE A 117 -4.26 9.27 10.36
CA ILE A 117 -3.29 8.37 9.73
C ILE A 117 -3.63 8.21 8.25
N PHE A 118 -2.71 8.58 7.35
CA PHE A 118 -2.85 8.23 5.95
C PHE A 118 -2.34 6.80 5.73
N GLY A 119 -3.26 5.88 5.49
CA GLY A 119 -2.99 4.44 5.54
C GLY A 119 -2.83 3.76 4.18
N SER A 120 -2.84 4.49 3.06
CA SER A 120 -2.71 3.87 1.73
C SER A 120 -1.84 4.72 0.80
N GLY A 121 -0.79 4.13 0.25
CA GLY A 121 0.10 4.81 -0.69
C GLY A 121 0.85 6.00 -0.07
N PHE A 122 2.15 5.86 0.12
CA PHE A 122 2.98 6.92 0.70
C PHE A 122 2.92 8.20 -0.14
N GLU A 123 2.93 8.09 -1.47
CA GLU A 123 2.81 9.20 -2.42
C GLU A 123 1.45 9.93 -2.33
N ASP A 124 0.39 9.22 -2.00
CA ASP A 124 -0.95 9.80 -1.83
C ASP A 124 -1.11 10.56 -0.51
N SER A 125 -0.26 10.28 0.48
CA SER A 125 -0.25 10.99 1.75
C SER A 125 0.11 12.47 1.62
N LEU A 126 0.66 12.88 0.47
CA LEU A 126 0.85 14.27 0.09
C LEU A 126 -0.43 15.12 0.31
N LEU A 127 -1.62 14.56 0.06
CA LEU A 127 -2.89 15.23 0.32
C LEU A 127 -2.99 15.69 1.78
N LEU A 128 -2.69 14.82 2.73
CA LEU A 128 -2.76 15.13 4.16
C LEU A 128 -1.69 16.16 4.55
N ALA A 129 -0.46 16.00 4.05
CA ALA A 129 0.61 16.97 4.26
C ALA A 129 0.27 18.38 3.76
N LEU A 130 -0.45 18.49 2.62
CA LEU A 130 -0.91 19.77 2.08
C LEU A 130 -2.00 20.44 2.93
N THR A 131 -2.74 19.67 3.71
CA THR A 131 -3.80 20.22 4.59
C THR A 131 -3.32 20.63 5.97
N LYS A 132 -2.15 20.13 6.45
CA LYS A 132 -1.66 20.30 7.84
C LYS A 132 -1.79 21.72 8.40
N LYS A 133 -1.41 22.74 7.62
CA LYS A 133 -1.45 24.15 8.06
C LYS A 133 -2.87 24.68 8.37
N LYS A 134 -3.92 23.96 7.95
CA LYS A 134 -5.32 24.33 8.12
C LYS A 134 -6.03 23.40 9.11
N LEU A 135 -5.34 22.42 9.66
CA LEU A 135 -5.86 21.54 10.71
C LEU A 135 -5.70 22.16 12.07
N LEU A 136 -6.50 21.69 13.04
CA LEU A 136 -6.36 22.09 14.44
C LEU A 136 -4.93 21.79 14.93
N PRO A 137 -4.31 22.69 15.72
CA PRO A 137 -2.92 22.51 16.19
C PRO A 137 -2.71 21.26 17.03
N SER A 138 -3.73 20.81 17.77
CA SER A 138 -3.71 19.58 18.58
C SER A 138 -3.73 18.30 17.76
N MET A 139 -4.13 18.37 16.49
CA MET A 139 -4.27 17.20 15.61
C MET A 139 -2.92 16.73 15.10
N ARG A 140 -2.53 15.50 15.46
CA ARG A 140 -1.34 14.84 14.92
C ARG A 140 -1.65 14.18 13.59
N ILE A 141 -0.77 14.31 12.60
CA ILE A 141 -0.89 13.63 11.32
C ILE A 141 0.25 12.65 11.10
N MET A 142 -0.07 11.45 10.64
CA MET A 142 0.87 10.38 10.35
C MET A 142 0.67 9.85 8.94
N THR A 143 1.71 9.30 8.35
CA THR A 143 1.62 8.52 7.12
C THR A 143 2.21 7.13 7.33
N TRP A 144 1.63 6.13 6.69
CA TRP A 144 2.12 4.75 6.74
C TRP A 144 2.62 4.31 5.37
N SER A 145 3.92 4.03 5.29
CA SER A 145 4.55 3.47 4.09
C SER A 145 4.46 1.95 4.11
N HIS A 146 3.68 1.38 3.20
CA HIS A 146 3.56 -0.08 3.04
C HIS A 146 4.51 -0.66 1.98
N ALA A 147 5.40 0.14 1.43
CA ALA A 147 6.44 -0.26 0.51
C ALA A 147 7.81 0.17 1.04
N SER A 148 8.86 -0.53 0.61
CA SER A 148 10.24 -0.21 0.99
C SER A 148 10.68 1.14 0.43
N TYR A 149 11.71 1.71 1.03
CA TYR A 149 12.40 2.90 0.55
C TYR A 149 12.80 2.75 -0.93
N ASP A 150 13.41 1.62 -1.30
CA ASP A 150 13.85 1.36 -2.66
C ASP A 150 12.72 1.36 -3.68
N ASN A 151 11.51 0.97 -3.29
CA ASN A 151 10.37 1.03 -4.19
C ASN A 151 10.12 2.45 -4.71
N TYR A 152 10.21 3.45 -3.84
CA TYR A 152 9.98 4.85 -4.23
C TYR A 152 11.18 5.50 -4.94
N PHE A 153 12.39 5.11 -4.60
CA PHE A 153 13.60 5.82 -5.02
C PHE A 153 14.44 5.07 -6.05
N THR A 154 14.15 3.80 -6.30
CA THR A 154 14.88 2.95 -7.24
C THR A 154 13.96 2.33 -8.29
N ASN A 155 12.81 1.77 -7.89
CA ASN A 155 11.98 0.93 -8.75
C ASN A 155 10.87 1.67 -9.51
N MET A 156 10.44 2.84 -9.06
CA MET A 156 9.33 3.61 -9.67
C MET A 156 9.73 4.47 -10.87
N GLY A 157 11.00 4.35 -11.31
CA GLY A 157 11.54 5.12 -12.42
C GLY A 157 12.14 6.47 -12.01
N ALA A 158 13.10 6.95 -12.82
CA ALA A 158 13.96 8.07 -12.47
C ALA A 158 13.23 9.41 -12.25
N PHE A 159 12.18 9.68 -13.02
CA PHE A 159 11.41 10.93 -12.86
C PHE A 159 10.56 10.93 -11.62
N PHE A 160 9.88 9.81 -11.33
CA PHE A 160 9.09 9.66 -10.13
C PHE A 160 9.96 9.72 -8.87
N SER A 161 11.12 9.08 -8.89
CA SER A 161 12.07 9.12 -7.76
C SER A 161 12.57 10.54 -7.46
N ARG A 162 12.86 11.34 -8.51
CA ARG A 162 13.23 12.76 -8.34
C ARG A 162 12.06 13.57 -7.78
N TYR A 163 10.87 13.37 -8.30
CA TYR A 163 9.65 13.99 -7.79
C TYR A 163 9.45 13.67 -6.30
N MET A 164 9.57 12.40 -5.90
CA MET A 164 9.43 11.99 -4.49
C MET A 164 10.43 12.67 -3.57
N LYS A 165 11.69 12.81 -3.99
CA LYS A 165 12.70 13.56 -3.22
C LYS A 165 12.29 15.01 -3.00
N GLU A 166 11.80 15.69 -4.03
CA GLU A 166 11.35 17.07 -3.91
C GLU A 166 10.03 17.19 -3.10
N ALA A 167 9.11 16.24 -3.23
CA ALA A 167 7.89 16.20 -2.44
C ALA A 167 8.18 16.00 -0.94
N ILE A 168 9.12 15.12 -0.60
CA ILE A 168 9.56 14.89 0.76
C ILE A 168 10.14 16.18 1.37
N LYS A 169 11.09 16.82 0.68
CA LYS A 169 11.67 18.08 1.13
C LYS A 169 10.63 19.17 1.33
N ALA A 170 9.66 19.29 0.43
CA ALA A 170 8.69 20.38 0.45
C ALA A 170 7.53 20.17 1.45
N TYR A 171 7.14 18.93 1.73
CA TYR A 171 5.87 18.67 2.39
C TYR A 171 5.91 17.63 3.51
N TYR A 172 6.74 16.57 3.42
CA TYR A 172 6.65 15.44 4.33
C TYR A 172 7.20 15.72 5.73
N HIS A 173 8.01 16.77 5.90
CA HIS A 173 8.40 17.29 7.22
C HIS A 173 7.20 17.79 8.07
N ARG A 174 6.01 17.88 7.48
CA ARG A 174 4.78 18.27 8.17
C ARG A 174 4.09 17.12 8.91
N PHE A 175 4.47 15.90 8.62
CA PHE A 175 3.99 14.75 9.38
C PHE A 175 4.64 14.75 10.77
N ASP A 176 3.83 14.44 11.78
CA ASP A 176 4.32 14.23 13.13
C ASP A 176 5.04 12.88 13.26
N GLU A 177 4.70 11.92 12.37
CA GLU A 177 5.36 10.62 12.29
C GLU A 177 5.19 9.98 10.91
N VAL A 178 6.23 9.27 10.44
CA VAL A 178 6.24 8.45 9.22
C VAL A 178 6.42 7.00 9.64
N ILE A 179 5.38 6.19 9.52
CA ILE A 179 5.43 4.77 9.89
C ILE A 179 5.99 3.98 8.72
N VAL A 180 6.97 3.12 9.01
CA VAL A 180 7.66 2.25 8.06
C VAL A 180 7.70 0.82 8.58
N LEU A 181 8.05 -0.16 7.73
CA LEU A 181 7.94 -1.58 8.06
C LEU A 181 9.25 -2.27 8.43
N SER A 182 10.41 -1.61 8.24
CA SER A 182 11.72 -2.19 8.53
C SER A 182 12.66 -1.20 9.19
N ASP A 183 13.68 -1.72 9.88
CA ASP A 183 14.77 -0.90 10.45
C ASP A 183 15.58 -0.20 9.34
N GLY A 184 15.74 -0.88 8.20
CA GLY A 184 16.40 -0.31 7.03
C GLY A 184 15.68 0.93 6.52
N ASP A 185 14.35 0.84 6.33
CA ASP A 185 13.55 1.97 5.89
C ASP A 185 13.55 3.11 6.93
N GLU A 186 13.44 2.77 8.23
CA GLU A 186 13.51 3.78 9.30
C GLU A 186 14.81 4.57 9.23
N LYS A 187 15.94 3.87 9.08
CA LYS A 187 17.26 4.48 8.94
C LYS A 187 17.35 5.36 7.69
N GLU A 188 16.94 4.84 6.53
CA GLU A 188 17.00 5.56 5.26
C GLU A 188 16.17 6.85 5.28
N PHE A 189 14.94 6.79 5.80
CA PHE A 189 14.09 7.99 5.88
C PHE A 189 14.60 9.02 6.89
N LYS A 190 15.19 8.59 8.01
CA LYS A 190 15.81 9.49 9.00
C LYS A 190 17.07 10.15 8.46
N GLU A 191 17.99 9.36 7.93
CA GLU A 191 19.33 9.85 7.55
C GLU A 191 19.30 10.63 6.24
N LYS A 192 18.57 10.16 5.23
CA LYS A 192 18.56 10.79 3.90
C LYS A 192 17.54 11.90 3.75
N HIS A 193 16.46 11.87 4.52
CA HIS A 193 15.36 12.83 4.37
C HIS A 193 14.99 13.59 5.63
N HIS A 194 15.63 13.30 6.76
CA HIS A 194 15.38 13.93 8.07
C HIS A 194 13.91 13.86 8.49
N LEU A 195 13.22 12.76 8.15
CA LEU A 195 11.83 12.54 8.53
C LEU A 195 11.72 11.88 9.91
N PRO A 196 10.65 12.15 10.68
CA PRO A 196 10.38 11.50 11.95
C PRO A 196 9.86 10.06 11.71
N ALA A 197 10.71 9.21 11.12
CA ALA A 197 10.35 7.84 10.79
C ALA A 197 10.37 6.94 12.04
N ARG A 198 9.40 6.01 12.10
CA ARG A 198 9.32 4.98 13.14
C ARG A 198 8.91 3.65 12.51
N ARG A 199 9.62 2.59 12.85
CA ARG A 199 9.24 1.25 12.46
C ARG A 199 8.07 0.75 13.30
N ILE A 200 6.99 0.37 12.63
CA ILE A 200 5.87 -0.41 13.19
C ILE A 200 5.54 -1.51 12.19
N TYR A 201 5.66 -2.76 12.62
CA TYR A 201 5.33 -3.91 11.75
C TYR A 201 3.84 -3.97 11.46
N ASN A 202 3.50 -4.49 10.28
CA ASN A 202 2.12 -4.84 9.99
C ASN A 202 1.63 -5.90 10.98
N PRO A 203 0.37 -5.84 11.44
CA PRO A 203 -0.20 -6.88 12.28
C PRO A 203 -0.29 -8.20 11.52
N ASN A 204 -0.24 -9.32 12.24
CA ASN A 204 -0.61 -10.59 11.65
C ASN A 204 -2.13 -10.60 11.38
N THR A 205 -2.48 -10.65 10.10
CA THR A 205 -3.87 -10.59 9.65
C THR A 205 -4.52 -11.98 9.52
N MET A 206 -3.80 -13.05 9.85
CA MET A 206 -4.29 -14.42 9.79
C MET A 206 -4.06 -15.12 11.13
N LYS A 207 -5.05 -15.87 11.60
CA LYS A 207 -4.87 -16.78 12.72
C LYS A 207 -4.42 -18.12 12.16
N PRO A 208 -3.23 -18.64 12.55
CA PRO A 208 -2.79 -19.94 12.07
C PRO A 208 -3.68 -21.04 12.68
N ALA A 209 -4.11 -21.99 11.87
CA ALA A 209 -4.86 -23.17 12.33
C ALA A 209 -3.94 -24.23 13.00
N GLY A 210 -2.62 -24.14 12.76
CA GLY A 210 -1.62 -25.05 13.30
C GLY A 210 -0.23 -24.73 12.80
N LYS A 211 0.73 -25.57 13.15
CA LYS A 211 2.12 -25.50 12.64
C LYS A 211 2.35 -26.65 11.67
N SER A 212 3.06 -26.37 10.56
CA SER A 212 3.51 -27.41 9.65
C SER A 212 4.57 -28.30 10.32
N SER A 213 4.51 -29.60 10.08
CA SER A 213 5.55 -30.55 10.49
C SER A 213 6.89 -30.34 9.77
N LEU A 214 6.89 -29.62 8.65
CA LEU A 214 8.03 -29.40 7.74
C LEU A 214 8.61 -30.68 7.13
N THR A 215 7.83 -31.78 7.11
CA THR A 215 8.27 -33.08 6.59
C THR A 215 7.68 -33.42 5.22
N SER A 216 6.84 -32.57 4.67
CA SER A 216 6.03 -32.88 3.48
C SER A 216 6.79 -32.82 2.15
N LYS A 217 8.07 -32.48 2.11
CA LYS A 217 8.86 -32.29 0.88
C LYS A 217 8.12 -31.42 -0.16
N THR A 218 7.45 -30.38 0.30
CA THR A 218 6.63 -29.50 -0.53
C THR A 218 6.97 -28.04 -0.22
N PHE A 219 7.37 -27.33 -1.28
CA PHE A 219 7.40 -25.86 -1.24
C PHE A 219 6.01 -25.31 -1.61
N VAL A 220 5.62 -24.23 -0.93
CA VAL A 220 4.37 -23.54 -1.21
C VAL A 220 4.66 -22.08 -1.55
N TYR A 221 4.17 -21.64 -2.69
CA TYR A 221 4.14 -20.23 -3.07
C TYR A 221 2.69 -19.73 -3.01
N VAL A 222 2.46 -18.62 -2.33
CA VAL A 222 1.14 -17.98 -2.23
C VAL A 222 1.28 -16.51 -2.58
N GLY A 223 0.62 -16.05 -3.64
CA GLY A 223 0.66 -14.65 -4.04
C GLY A 223 0.27 -14.37 -5.48
N ALA A 224 0.26 -13.08 -5.85
CA ALA A 224 0.04 -12.70 -7.24
C ALA A 224 1.14 -13.25 -8.16
N LEU A 225 0.74 -13.84 -9.27
CA LEU A 225 1.66 -14.42 -10.26
C LEU A 225 2.26 -13.30 -11.12
N SER A 226 3.28 -12.62 -10.57
CA SER A 226 3.91 -11.46 -11.21
C SER A 226 5.42 -11.42 -10.97
N ARG A 227 6.15 -10.73 -11.87
CA ARG A 227 7.59 -10.48 -11.69
C ARG A 227 7.91 -9.74 -10.41
N GLN A 228 7.06 -8.79 -10.03
CA GLN A 228 7.21 -8.03 -8.77
C GLN A 228 7.20 -8.93 -7.54
N LYS A 229 6.46 -10.05 -7.59
CA LYS A 229 6.40 -11.05 -6.51
C LYS A 229 7.41 -12.18 -6.67
N GLY A 230 8.24 -12.14 -7.71
CA GLY A 230 9.30 -13.13 -7.94
C GLY A 230 8.80 -14.52 -8.29
N THR A 231 7.58 -14.66 -8.85
CA THR A 231 7.01 -15.98 -9.18
C THR A 231 7.86 -16.71 -10.22
N ASP A 232 8.38 -16.00 -11.21
CA ASP A 232 9.29 -16.54 -12.22
C ASP A 232 10.62 -17.02 -11.61
N LEU A 233 11.12 -16.29 -10.62
CA LEU A 233 12.32 -16.70 -9.88
C LEU A 233 12.07 -17.95 -9.05
N ALA A 234 10.93 -18.04 -8.36
CA ALA A 234 10.54 -19.22 -7.58
C ALA A 234 10.48 -20.48 -8.45
N VAL A 235 9.82 -20.41 -9.63
CA VAL A 235 9.70 -21.53 -10.58
C VAL A 235 11.07 -21.96 -11.11
N ARG A 236 11.92 -21.00 -11.51
CA ARG A 236 13.28 -21.30 -12.01
C ARG A 236 14.20 -21.88 -10.93
N ALA A 237 14.13 -21.32 -9.72
CA ALA A 237 14.90 -21.83 -8.58
C ALA A 237 14.49 -23.24 -8.21
N PHE A 238 13.18 -23.51 -8.18
CA PHE A 238 12.67 -24.86 -7.91
C PHE A 238 13.13 -25.88 -8.96
N ARG A 239 13.10 -25.54 -10.25
CA ARG A 239 13.63 -26.42 -11.30
C ARG A 239 15.09 -26.82 -11.05
N ARG A 240 15.95 -25.86 -10.66
CA ARG A 240 17.36 -26.16 -10.33
C ARG A 240 17.46 -27.00 -9.07
N PHE A 241 16.63 -26.74 -8.08
CA PHE A 241 16.64 -27.48 -6.81
C PHE A 241 16.35 -28.97 -7.05
N ILE A 242 15.35 -29.32 -7.87
CA ILE A 242 15.00 -30.73 -8.13
C ILE A 242 16.03 -31.50 -8.96
N GLU A 243 17.06 -30.83 -9.50
CA GLU A 243 18.22 -31.52 -10.09
C GLU A 243 19.05 -32.24 -9.00
N THR A 244 18.96 -31.76 -7.76
CA THR A 244 19.70 -32.34 -6.61
C THR A 244 18.79 -33.19 -5.71
N ASP A 245 17.51 -32.92 -5.60
CA ASP A 245 16.54 -33.69 -4.81
C ASP A 245 15.18 -33.77 -5.53
N GLN A 246 14.95 -34.91 -6.16
CA GLN A 246 13.78 -35.15 -6.98
C GLN A 246 12.50 -35.50 -6.24
N GLU A 247 12.52 -35.54 -4.90
CA GLU A 247 11.33 -35.91 -4.12
C GLU A 247 10.41 -34.73 -3.80
N TRP A 248 10.87 -33.50 -4.02
CA TRP A 248 10.13 -32.29 -3.71
C TRP A 248 9.15 -31.87 -4.79
N ASN A 249 8.08 -31.19 -4.34
CA ASN A 249 7.07 -30.56 -5.18
C ASN A 249 6.98 -29.07 -4.90
N LEU A 250 6.50 -28.28 -5.86
CA LEU A 250 6.16 -26.87 -5.69
C LEU A 250 4.67 -26.68 -5.98
N HIS A 251 3.94 -26.23 -4.97
CA HIS A 251 2.53 -25.84 -5.09
C HIS A 251 2.43 -24.33 -5.18
N ILE A 252 1.83 -23.81 -6.24
CA ILE A 252 1.67 -22.39 -6.51
C ILE A 252 0.20 -22.01 -6.39
N TYR A 253 -0.13 -21.14 -5.46
CA TYR A 253 -1.48 -20.62 -5.23
C TYR A 253 -1.54 -19.16 -5.61
N GLY A 254 -2.33 -18.81 -6.60
CA GLY A 254 -2.51 -17.42 -7.03
C GLY A 254 -3.00 -17.27 -8.45
N ASP A 255 -3.16 -16.01 -8.85
CA ASP A 255 -3.47 -15.60 -10.20
C ASP A 255 -2.67 -14.36 -10.59
N GLY A 256 -2.49 -14.10 -11.88
CA GLY A 256 -1.79 -12.92 -12.36
C GLY A 256 -1.19 -13.06 -13.77
N PRO A 257 -0.52 -11.99 -14.25
CA PRO A 257 -0.05 -11.91 -15.64
C PRO A 257 0.98 -12.97 -16.04
N LEU A 258 1.65 -13.62 -15.08
CA LEU A 258 2.62 -14.68 -15.36
C LEU A 258 2.00 -16.07 -15.46
N LYS A 259 0.68 -16.23 -15.28
CA LYS A 259 0.03 -17.56 -15.32
C LYS A 259 0.36 -18.33 -16.60
N GLY A 260 0.11 -17.75 -17.77
CA GLY A 260 0.39 -18.40 -19.06
C GLY A 260 1.86 -18.74 -19.23
N TRP A 261 2.77 -17.86 -18.82
CA TRP A 261 4.21 -18.13 -18.84
C TRP A 261 4.59 -19.32 -17.94
N ILE A 262 3.97 -19.44 -16.74
CA ILE A 262 4.23 -20.56 -15.81
C ILE A 262 3.74 -21.87 -16.43
N GLU A 263 2.54 -21.89 -17.00
CA GLU A 263 1.96 -23.08 -17.66
C GLU A 263 2.85 -23.56 -18.82
N GLU A 264 3.30 -22.64 -19.66
CA GLU A 264 4.23 -22.92 -20.76
C GLU A 264 5.58 -23.44 -20.24
N TYR A 265 6.13 -22.82 -19.19
CA TYR A 265 7.40 -23.24 -18.59
C TYR A 265 7.31 -24.64 -17.98
N ILE A 266 6.21 -24.99 -17.31
CA ILE A 266 5.94 -26.34 -16.77
C ILE A 266 5.92 -27.35 -17.92
N SER A 267 5.18 -27.07 -18.99
CA SER A 267 5.03 -27.95 -20.14
C SER A 267 6.35 -28.17 -20.88
N SER A 268 7.05 -27.10 -21.20
CA SER A 268 8.32 -27.14 -21.95
C SER A 268 9.46 -27.83 -21.20
N ASN A 269 9.36 -27.96 -19.88
CA ASN A 269 10.38 -28.59 -19.03
C ASN A 269 9.91 -29.93 -18.42
N GLY A 270 8.73 -30.45 -18.79
CA GLY A 270 8.21 -31.73 -18.28
C GLY A 270 7.92 -31.74 -16.76
N LEU A 271 7.54 -30.60 -16.20
CA LEU A 271 7.43 -30.42 -14.75
C LEU A 271 6.00 -30.57 -14.17
N HIS A 272 5.07 -31.12 -14.96
CA HIS A 272 3.65 -31.28 -14.58
C HIS A 272 3.43 -32.07 -13.28
N HIS A 273 4.30 -32.99 -12.95
CA HIS A 273 4.21 -33.81 -11.74
C HIS A 273 4.97 -33.21 -10.56
N ARG A 274 5.64 -32.05 -10.74
CA ARG A 274 6.50 -31.42 -9.75
C ARG A 274 6.06 -30.01 -9.38
N ILE A 275 5.50 -29.29 -10.36
CA ILE A 275 4.97 -27.94 -10.14
C ILE A 275 3.46 -27.99 -10.38
N ILE A 276 2.69 -27.74 -9.33
CA ILE A 276 1.24 -27.81 -9.35
C ILE A 276 0.70 -26.39 -9.19
N LEU A 277 0.05 -25.91 -10.26
CA LEU A 277 -0.59 -24.60 -10.25
C LEU A 277 -2.04 -24.75 -9.76
N HIS A 278 -2.35 -24.13 -8.64
CA HIS A 278 -3.69 -24.07 -8.09
C HIS A 278 -4.36 -22.77 -8.48
N LEU A 279 -5.68 -22.81 -8.63
CA LEU A 279 -6.46 -21.59 -8.79
C LEU A 279 -6.37 -20.72 -7.53
N SER A 280 -6.65 -19.43 -7.70
CA SER A 280 -6.54 -18.44 -6.63
C SER A 280 -7.34 -18.84 -5.38
N LEU A 281 -6.71 -18.72 -4.21
CA LEU A 281 -7.36 -18.92 -2.89
C LEU A 281 -8.48 -17.90 -2.58
N ILE A 282 -8.74 -16.96 -3.50
CA ILE A 282 -9.79 -15.94 -3.37
C ILE A 282 -11.20 -16.54 -3.53
N HIS A 283 -11.28 -17.75 -4.05
CA HIS A 283 -12.54 -18.46 -4.31
C HIS A 283 -12.79 -19.65 -3.36
N ILE A 284 -12.01 -19.76 -2.28
CA ILE A 284 -12.20 -20.79 -1.23
C ILE A 284 -12.70 -20.15 0.05
#